data_dff2670daa5146dac3690e325146315c
#
_entry.id   dff2670daa5146dac3690e325146315c
#
_cell.length_a   1.000
_cell.length_b   1.000
_cell.length_c   1.000
_cell.angle_alpha   90.00
_cell.angle_beta   90.00
_cell.angle_gamma   90.00
#
_symmetry.space_group_name_H-M   'P 1'
#
loop_
_entity.id
_entity.type
_entity.pdbx_description
1 polymer ?
#
loop_
_entity_poly.entity_id
_entity_poly.type
_entity_poly.pdbx_seq_one_letter_code
_entity_poly.pdbx_strand_id
1 'polypeptide(L)'
;MKAGWLSVVVLSGLVASCAVSGGADGRIGGKRDGHGCLTAAGYTFSVVQGACIRVFESGVRVQDAGGRDGLASFVVFGRDGERAELFLPDEAGSVVLVRRGAVWVNGRFSLRQDRAEWVLERKGDGRP
;
A
#
# COMPACT_ATOMS: atom_id res chain seq x y z
N MET A 1 48.69 -40.88 -29.81
CA MET A 1 48.43 -40.44 -29.54
C MET A 1 47.99 -39.94 -28.71
N LYS A 2 47.65 -39.54 -28.26
CA LYS A 2 47.19 -38.97 -27.68
C LYS A 2 46.63 -38.38 -26.97
N ALA A 3 46.37 -38.15 -26.47
CA ALA A 3 45.90 -37.46 -25.93
C ALA A 3 45.21 -37.04 -25.25
N GLY A 4 44.73 -36.83 -24.92
CA GLY A 4 43.91 -36.28 -24.40
C GLY A 4 43.66 -35.74 -23.51
N TRP A 5 43.37 -35.38 -23.09
CA TRP A 5 43.04 -34.78 -22.26
C TRP A 5 42.27 -34.18 -21.69
N LEU A 6 41.70 -34.02 -21.30
CA LEU A 6 40.97 -33.35 -20.83
C LEU A 6 40.76 -32.76 -19.74
N SER A 7 40.53 -32.20 -19.33
CA SER A 7 40.30 -31.47 -18.40
C SER A 7 39.22 -31.18 -17.94
N VAL A 8 38.78 -31.03 -17.37
CA VAL A 8 37.68 -30.73 -16.93
C VAL A 8 37.58 -29.89 -15.97
N VAL A 9 37.08 -29.23 -15.88
CA VAL A 9 36.94 -28.30 -15.01
C VAL A 9 35.84 -28.20 -14.39
N VAL A 10 35.49 -28.00 -13.73
CA VAL A 10 34.47 -27.88 -13.11
C VAL A 10 34.32 -26.88 -12.36
N LEU A 11 33.80 -26.34 -12.30
CA LEU A 11 33.54 -25.35 -11.65
C LEU A 11 32.54 -25.29 -10.88
N SER A 12 32.23 -25.18 -10.23
CA SER A 12 31.29 -25.02 -9.50
C SER A 12 30.90 -24.01 -9.03
N GLY A 13 30.21 -23.66 -9.12
CA GLY A 13 29.75 -22.57 -8.84
C GLY A 13 29.27 -22.29 -7.68
N LEU A 14 29.01 -22.10 -7.11
CA LEU A 14 28.55 -21.70 -6.11
C LEU A 14 27.84 -20.83 -5.78
N VAL A 15 27.26 -20.53 -5.51
CA VAL A 15 26.41 -19.77 -5.21
C VAL A 15 26.11 -19.27 -4.13
N ALA A 16 25.99 -18.67 -3.71
CA ALA A 16 25.75 -18.10 -2.75
C ALA A 16 24.74 -17.69 -2.29
N SER A 17 24.07 -17.49 -2.38
CA SER A 17 23.00 -17.10 -1.98
C SER A 17 22.77 -16.35 -0.94
N CYS A 18 22.77 -15.78 -0.65
CA CYS A 18 22.52 -14.97 0.26
C CYS A 18 21.44 -14.93 0.87
N ALA A 19 20.87 -15.14 0.81
CA ALA A 19 19.78 -15.17 1.33
C ALA A 19 19.58 -14.63 2.47
N VAL A 20 19.67 -14.31 2.91
CA VAL A 20 19.46 -13.74 3.95
C VAL A 20 18.52 -13.50 4.39
N SER A 21 17.95 -13.46 4.24
CA SER A 21 17.04 -13.15 4.61
C SER A 21 16.61 -12.84 5.56
N GLY A 22 16.53 -12.62 5.64
CA GLY A 22 15.98 -12.13 6.28
C GLY A 22 15.63 -12.31 7.38
N GLY A 23 15.53 -12.57 7.63
CA GLY A 23 15.01 -12.70 8.51
C GLY A 23 15.22 -12.10 9.52
N ALA A 24 15.52 -11.74 9.59
CA ALA A 24 15.61 -11.12 10.33
C ALA A 24 15.30 -10.84 11.35
N ASP A 25 15.09 -10.93 11.63
CA ASP A 25 14.88 -10.56 12.45
C ASP A 25 14.35 -9.88 13.26
N GLY A 26 14.00 -9.75 13.46
CA GLY A 26 13.34 -9.11 14.18
C GLY A 26 13.90 -8.13 14.93
N ARG A 27 14.47 -7.45 14.60
CA ARG A 27 14.99 -6.54 15.28
C ARG A 27 14.22 -5.44 15.31
N ILE A 28 14.40 -4.51 15.75
CA ILE A 28 13.80 -3.38 15.79
C ILE A 28 13.20 -2.95 14.63
N GLY A 29 12.13 -2.53 14.51
CA GLY A 29 11.53 -2.07 13.35
C GLY A 29 11.28 -3.18 12.43
N GLY A 30 11.48 -4.35 12.83
CA GLY A 30 11.27 -5.41 11.94
C GLY A 30 9.94 -6.06 12.03
N LYS A 31 9.05 -5.57 12.89
CA LYS A 31 7.80 -6.17 13.01
C LYS A 31 6.94 -5.98 11.81
N ARG A 32 6.32 -7.01 11.33
CA ARG A 32 5.46 -6.90 10.17
C ARG A 32 4.04 -7.19 10.57
N ASP A 33 3.09 -6.59 9.87
CA ASP A 33 1.69 -6.79 10.19
C ASP A 33 1.20 -8.08 9.55
N GLY A 34 -0.08 -8.30 9.59
CA GLY A 34 -0.65 -9.53 9.08
C GLY A 34 -0.48 -9.74 7.60
N HIS A 35 -0.18 -8.69 6.85
CA HIS A 35 0.05 -8.80 5.44
C HIS A 35 1.55 -8.76 5.12
N GLY A 36 2.38 -8.76 6.12
CA GLY A 36 3.80 -8.72 5.90
C GLY A 36 4.38 -7.33 5.72
N CYS A 37 3.61 -6.30 5.99
CA CYS A 37 4.09 -4.95 5.80
C CYS A 37 4.88 -4.47 7.01
N LEU A 38 5.97 -3.78 6.75
CA LEU A 38 6.82 -3.30 7.81
C LEU A 38 6.26 -2.01 8.36
N THR A 39 5.45 -2.11 9.38
CA THR A 39 4.74 -0.95 9.88
C THR A 39 5.65 0.11 10.48
N ALA A 40 6.74 -0.31 11.11
CA ALA A 40 7.64 0.68 11.69
C ALA A 40 8.25 1.57 10.65
N ALA A 41 8.33 1.14 9.41
CA ALA A 41 8.86 1.95 8.34
C ALA A 41 7.76 2.69 7.60
N GLY A 42 6.54 2.63 8.10
CA GLY A 42 5.45 3.38 7.49
C GLY A 42 4.70 2.62 6.42
N TYR A 43 4.95 1.33 6.27
CA TYR A 43 4.25 0.57 5.25
C TYR A 43 2.93 0.01 5.76
N THR A 44 1.95 0.00 4.90
CA THR A 44 0.67 -0.60 5.21
C THR A 44 0.19 -1.27 3.93
N PHE A 45 -0.67 -2.24 4.06
CA PHE A 45 -1.14 -2.96 2.89
C PHE A 45 -2.25 -2.20 2.19
N SER A 46 -2.15 -2.10 0.87
CA SER A 46 -3.20 -1.49 0.08
C SER A 46 -4.00 -2.59 -0.59
N VAL A 47 -5.28 -2.64 -0.31
CA VAL A 47 -6.15 -3.63 -0.88
C VAL A 47 -6.28 -3.41 -2.39
N VAL A 48 -6.43 -2.16 -2.80
CA VAL A 48 -6.64 -1.89 -4.22
C VAL A 48 -5.37 -2.04 -5.05
N GLN A 49 -4.21 -1.97 -4.42
CA GLN A 49 -2.98 -2.18 -5.16
C GLN A 49 -2.36 -3.55 -4.88
N GLY A 50 -2.85 -4.23 -3.88
CA GLY A 50 -2.35 -5.55 -3.56
C GLY A 50 -0.90 -5.56 -3.12
N ALA A 51 -0.48 -4.54 -2.43
CA ALA A 51 0.92 -4.43 -2.05
C ALA A 51 1.08 -3.55 -0.83
N CYS A 52 2.23 -3.66 -0.19
CA CYS A 52 2.55 -2.78 0.93
C CYS A 52 2.98 -1.46 0.36
N ILE A 53 2.44 -0.38 0.86
CA ILE A 53 2.77 0.95 0.37
C ILE A 53 2.98 1.90 1.53
N ARG A 54 3.59 3.01 1.27
CA ARG A 54 3.64 4.10 2.22
C ARG A 54 2.60 5.07 1.75
N VAL A 55 1.54 5.22 2.51
CA VAL A 55 0.40 5.99 2.06
C VAL A 55 0.76 7.43 1.75
N PHE A 56 1.60 8.04 2.58
CA PHE A 56 1.94 9.43 2.34
C PHE A 56 2.82 9.60 1.09
N GLU A 57 3.33 8.52 0.54
CA GLU A 57 4.11 8.63 -0.70
C GLU A 57 3.28 8.18 -1.90
N SER A 58 2.49 7.16 -1.73
CA SER A 58 1.72 6.61 -2.83
C SER A 58 0.35 7.20 -2.97
N GLY A 59 -0.14 7.85 -1.97
CA GLY A 59 -1.51 8.36 -1.98
C GLY A 59 -1.59 9.83 -2.28
N VAL A 60 -2.80 10.30 -2.44
CA VAL A 60 -3.06 11.70 -2.68
C VAL A 60 -3.80 12.23 -1.47
N ARG A 61 -3.42 13.40 -1.02
CA ARG A 61 -4.07 13.99 0.13
C ARG A 61 -5.49 14.36 -0.20
N VAL A 62 -6.37 14.14 0.76
CA VAL A 62 -7.77 14.39 0.54
C VAL A 62 -8.27 15.45 1.49
N GLN A 63 -9.14 16.33 1.01
CA GLN A 63 -9.77 17.32 1.85
C GLN A 63 -10.95 16.65 2.54
N ASP A 64 -10.89 16.52 3.83
CA ASP A 64 -11.89 15.76 4.56
C ASP A 64 -12.45 16.65 5.67
N ALA A 65 -13.50 17.33 5.37
CA ALA A 65 -14.09 18.25 6.32
C ALA A 65 -14.59 17.54 7.56
N GLY A 66 -14.97 16.29 7.44
CA GLY A 66 -15.45 15.57 8.60
C GLY A 66 -14.37 14.81 9.34
N GLY A 67 -13.13 14.99 8.95
CA GLY A 67 -12.06 14.24 9.56
C GLY A 67 -11.55 14.89 10.82
N ARG A 68 -10.50 14.30 11.37
CA ARG A 68 -9.93 14.83 12.59
C ARG A 68 -8.98 15.93 12.28
N ASP A 69 -9.08 16.97 13.02
CA ASP A 69 -8.22 18.10 12.83
C ASP A 69 -6.77 17.75 12.97
N GLY A 70 -5.98 18.24 12.10
CA GLY A 70 -4.56 18.06 12.22
C GLY A 70 -4.05 16.73 11.70
N LEU A 71 -4.92 15.86 11.30
CA LEU A 71 -4.50 14.58 10.80
C LEU A 71 -4.87 14.45 9.34
N ALA A 72 -3.97 13.96 8.54
CA ALA A 72 -4.17 13.90 7.11
C ALA A 72 -4.91 12.65 6.68
N SER A 73 -5.71 12.79 5.65
CA SER A 73 -6.39 11.68 5.03
C SER A 73 -5.84 11.52 3.63
N PHE A 74 -5.77 10.29 3.16
CA PHE A 74 -5.20 10.01 1.85
C PHE A 74 -6.06 9.03 1.08
N VAL A 75 -5.96 9.07 -0.24
CA VAL A 75 -6.63 8.09 -1.07
C VAL A 75 -5.61 7.48 -2.02
N VAL A 76 -5.75 6.19 -2.26
CA VAL A 76 -4.90 5.47 -3.17
C VAL A 76 -5.81 4.82 -4.20
N PHE A 77 -5.51 4.96 -5.47
CA PHE A 77 -6.38 4.39 -6.50
C PHE A 77 -5.83 3.07 -7.01
N GLY A 78 -6.72 2.18 -7.38
CA GLY A 78 -6.32 0.94 -8.00
C GLY A 78 -5.80 1.23 -9.38
N ARG A 79 -5.16 0.27 -10.00
CA ARG A 79 -4.58 0.48 -11.29
C ARG A 79 -5.54 0.88 -12.35
N ASP A 80 -6.74 0.36 -12.33
CA ASP A 80 -7.69 0.72 -13.37
C ASP A 80 -8.51 1.94 -13.00
N GLY A 81 -8.30 2.49 -11.81
CA GLY A 81 -9.07 3.65 -11.41
C GLY A 81 -10.50 3.35 -10.99
N GLU A 82 -10.90 2.08 -10.99
CA GLU A 82 -12.27 1.77 -10.63
C GLU A 82 -12.47 1.69 -9.14
N ARG A 83 -11.44 1.50 -8.39
CA ARG A 83 -11.56 1.45 -6.94
C ARG A 83 -10.59 2.43 -6.31
N ALA A 84 -10.98 2.96 -5.18
CA ALA A 84 -10.14 3.86 -4.44
C ALA A 84 -10.14 3.40 -2.99
N GLU A 85 -9.05 3.61 -2.31
CA GLU A 85 -8.94 3.17 -0.94
C GLU A 85 -8.58 4.36 -0.09
N LEU A 86 -9.40 4.65 0.90
CA LEU A 86 -9.18 5.77 1.78
C LEU A 86 -8.44 5.33 3.03
N PHE A 87 -7.47 6.13 3.42
CA PHE A 87 -6.76 5.89 4.66
C PHE A 87 -7.07 7.09 5.54
N LEU A 88 -7.95 6.87 6.49
CA LEU A 88 -8.46 7.92 7.33
C LEU A 88 -8.00 7.73 8.76
N PRO A 89 -7.61 8.79 9.43
CA PRO A 89 -7.10 8.64 10.79
C PRO A 89 -8.13 8.14 11.78
N ASP A 90 -9.40 8.33 11.48
CA ASP A 90 -10.43 7.89 12.42
C ASP A 90 -11.06 6.56 12.03
N GLU A 91 -10.48 5.84 11.11
CA GLU A 91 -10.98 4.53 10.75
C GLU A 91 -9.94 3.50 11.09
N ALA A 92 -10.38 2.36 11.58
CA ALA A 92 -9.44 1.35 11.99
C ALA A 92 -8.73 0.70 10.82
N GLY A 93 -9.27 0.72 9.68
CA GLY A 93 -8.63 0.15 8.53
C GLY A 93 -8.89 1.05 7.37
N SER A 94 -8.57 0.61 6.19
CA SER A 94 -8.84 1.43 5.04
C SER A 94 -10.28 1.20 4.59
N VAL A 95 -10.79 2.10 3.79
CA VAL A 95 -12.16 2.01 3.28
C VAL A 95 -12.08 1.98 1.77
N VAL A 96 -12.65 0.96 1.15
CA VAL A 96 -12.59 0.84 -0.28
C VAL A 96 -13.84 1.43 -0.90
N LEU A 97 -13.67 2.27 -1.89
CA LEU A 97 -14.76 2.90 -2.62
C LEU A 97 -14.79 2.37 -4.03
N VAL A 98 -15.96 2.41 -4.64
CA VAL A 98 -16.13 1.94 -6.00
C VAL A 98 -16.55 3.10 -6.86
N ARG A 99 -16.02 3.19 -8.04
CA ARG A 99 -16.32 4.29 -8.93
C ARG A 99 -17.73 4.22 -9.49
N ARG A 100 -18.38 5.37 -9.48
CA ARG A 100 -19.67 5.50 -10.08
C ARG A 100 -19.66 6.80 -10.83
N GLY A 101 -19.37 6.73 -12.11
CA GLY A 101 -19.28 7.95 -12.90
C GLY A 101 -18.06 8.75 -12.51
N ALA A 102 -18.27 9.93 -12.05
CA ALA A 102 -17.17 10.81 -11.70
C ALA A 102 -16.85 10.80 -10.21
N VAL A 103 -17.48 9.93 -9.45
CA VAL A 103 -17.22 9.87 -8.03
C VAL A 103 -16.95 8.45 -7.61
N TRP A 104 -16.30 8.30 -6.47
CA TRP A 104 -16.05 6.98 -5.89
C TRP A 104 -16.84 6.92 -4.61
N VAL A 105 -17.61 5.88 -4.42
CA VAL A 105 -18.54 5.82 -3.30
C VAL A 105 -18.49 4.53 -2.52
N ASN A 106 -19.01 4.63 -1.32
CA ASN A 106 -19.09 3.49 -0.47
C ASN A 106 -20.15 3.96 0.48
N GLY A 107 -20.97 3.18 1.00
CA GLY A 107 -22.11 3.64 1.78
C GLY A 107 -21.95 4.90 2.57
N ARG A 108 -20.84 5.10 3.22
CA ARG A 108 -20.70 6.26 4.07
C ARG A 108 -19.90 7.38 3.47
N PHE A 109 -19.20 7.11 2.40
CA PHE A 109 -18.27 8.08 1.85
C PHE A 109 -18.50 8.33 0.38
N SER A 110 -18.18 9.54 -0.03
CA SER A 110 -18.23 9.91 -1.44
C SER A 110 -17.01 10.75 -1.74
N LEU A 111 -16.21 10.34 -2.69
CA LEU A 111 -15.00 11.04 -3.04
C LEU A 111 -15.10 11.59 -4.45
N ARG A 112 -14.80 12.86 -4.64
CA ARG A 112 -14.83 13.48 -5.95
C ARG A 112 -13.68 14.44 -6.10
N GLN A 113 -13.40 14.81 -7.32
CA GLN A 113 -12.35 15.76 -7.57
C GLN A 113 -12.99 17.10 -7.83
N ASP A 114 -12.49 18.14 -7.17
CA ASP A 114 -13.00 19.46 -7.33
C ASP A 114 -11.81 20.29 -7.73
N ARG A 115 -11.71 20.63 -8.99
CA ARG A 115 -10.57 21.33 -9.50
C ARG A 115 -9.40 20.44 -9.34
N ALA A 116 -8.40 20.79 -8.67
CA ALA A 116 -7.26 19.95 -8.54
C ALA A 116 -7.25 19.17 -7.24
N GLU A 117 -8.27 19.31 -6.47
CA GLU A 117 -8.28 18.68 -5.17
C GLU A 117 -9.24 17.55 -5.05
N TRP A 118 -8.91 16.59 -4.21
CA TRP A 118 -9.81 15.49 -3.94
C TRP A 118 -10.56 15.80 -2.67
N VAL A 119 -11.88 15.71 -2.74
CA VAL A 119 -12.75 16.10 -1.64
C VAL A 119 -13.55 14.90 -1.19
N LEU A 120 -13.51 14.63 0.11
CA LEU A 120 -14.24 13.53 0.68
C LEU A 120 -15.45 14.06 1.43
N GLU A 121 -16.61 13.50 1.13
CA GLU A 121 -17.81 13.85 1.84
C GLU A 121 -18.28 12.64 2.60
N ARG A 122 -18.67 12.83 3.82
CA ARG A 122 -19.17 11.76 4.63
C ARG A 122 -20.67 11.90 4.73
N LYS A 123 -21.39 10.78 4.49
CA LYS A 123 -22.75 10.86 4.51
C LYS A 123 -23.09 10.91 5.87
N GLY A 124 -23.89 11.55 6.26
CA GLY A 124 -24.16 11.80 7.50
C GLY A 124 -24.49 10.80 8.31
N ASP A 125 -24.30 10.18 8.55
CA ASP A 125 -24.56 9.21 9.34
C ASP A 125 -25.67 9.53 10.05
N GLY A 126 -26.33 10.16 9.55
CA GLY A 126 -27.45 10.30 10.15
C GLY A 126 -27.54 11.03 11.26
N ARG A 127 -26.98 11.66 11.53
CA ARG A 127 -27.06 12.28 12.57
C ARG A 127 -27.32 13.43 12.30
N PRO A 128 -27.95 13.88 12.64
CA PRO A 128 -28.30 15.18 12.35
C PRO A 128 -27.29 16.05 12.82
#